data_c3e2cea33f711cfaa1afcc40396f881b
#
_entry.id   c3e2cea33f711cfaa1afcc40396f881b
#
_cell.length_a   1.000
_cell.length_b   1.000
_cell.length_c   1.000
_cell.angle_alpha   90.00
_cell.angle_beta   90.00
_cell.angle_gamma   90.00
#
_symmetry.space_group_name_H-M   'P 1'
#
loop_
_entity.id
_entity.type
_entity.pdbx_description
1 polymer ?
#
loop_
_entity_poly.entity_id
_entity_poly.type
_entity_poly.pdbx_seq_one_letter_code
_entity_poly.pdbx_strand_id
1 'polypeptide(L)'
;MKKKQILTGVVERVDFPNKAVVKAQVPQPDESVATEYAVVKGALPGQTVEFSVKKARKNKCEGRLRAVLKKGQLETREAKCPNFGTCGGCNYQEIPYEQQLALKKEQVLRLIDAVYEGDGYQYDGILSVRKDGQYREWGYRNKMEFSFGDAVKDGPLTLGLHKKGSFHDIVDAEGCQIVHPDYSAVLACVREYAKENNIPYYHKRDHQGVLRHLLVRRAEVSGDMLVALVTSTQQEIDYSELVSRLLALPLEGQITGILQICNDSLGDVVQSDETKILYGKDWFEEKVLGLTFKISPFSFFQTNTSGAEVLYQRAREYVLGEINIGNAGETSNGNMAENTPGKENTPGSDALNEKASGGNATETHAVDLHDKVVFDLYSGTGTIAQLIAPVARKVIGVEIVEEAVEAAKENAALNGLDNCEFIAGDVLKVIDDIEEKPDYIILDPPRDGIHPKALQKIIDYGVQNIVYISCKPTSFARDLAVFQERGYELKRVSNVDLFPETVHVETACLLERKG
;
A
#
# COMPACT_ATOMS: atom_id res chain seq x y z
N MET A 1 -27.54 -10.89 22.11
CA MET A 1 -27.93 -10.56 20.68
C MET A 1 -28.39 -11.81 19.94
N LYS A 2 -29.42 -11.70 19.06
CA LYS A 2 -29.96 -12.82 18.25
C LYS A 2 -29.74 -12.54 16.76
N LYS A 3 -29.52 -13.60 15.95
CA LYS A 3 -29.35 -13.47 14.49
C LYS A 3 -30.56 -12.77 13.86
N LYS A 4 -30.33 -11.87 12.90
CA LYS A 4 -31.31 -10.99 12.23
C LYS A 4 -31.89 -9.87 13.09
N GLN A 5 -31.58 -9.79 14.39
CA GLN A 5 -32.00 -8.68 15.23
C GLN A 5 -31.39 -7.38 14.73
N ILE A 6 -32.17 -6.30 14.72
CA ILE A 6 -31.73 -4.93 14.41
C ILE A 6 -31.53 -4.23 15.75
N LEU A 7 -30.38 -3.61 15.91
CA LEU A 7 -30.00 -2.94 17.15
C LEU A 7 -29.34 -1.60 16.85
N THR A 8 -29.43 -0.71 17.80
CA THR A 8 -28.69 0.56 17.82
C THR A 8 -27.60 0.49 18.88
N GLY A 9 -26.43 1.04 18.57
CA GLY A 9 -25.31 1.10 19.50
C GLY A 9 -24.33 2.20 19.14
N VAL A 10 -23.40 2.46 20.07
CA VAL A 10 -22.34 3.45 19.89
C VAL A 10 -21.03 2.72 19.60
N VAL A 11 -20.31 3.21 18.61
CA VAL A 11 -18.97 2.71 18.27
C VAL A 11 -17.99 3.17 19.35
N GLU A 12 -17.48 2.25 20.12
CA GLU A 12 -16.54 2.53 21.21
C GLU A 12 -15.12 2.68 20.68
N ARG A 13 -14.72 1.81 19.76
CA ARG A 13 -13.42 1.85 19.07
C ARG A 13 -13.50 1.16 17.72
N VAL A 14 -12.43 1.34 16.93
CA VAL A 14 -12.25 0.66 15.65
C VAL A 14 -10.94 -0.12 15.67
N ASP A 15 -11.01 -1.42 15.42
CA ASP A 15 -9.86 -2.29 15.27
C ASP A 15 -9.50 -2.43 13.78
N PHE A 16 -8.23 -2.70 13.47
CA PHE A 16 -7.74 -2.84 12.10
C PHE A 16 -8.38 -4.05 11.36
N PRO A 17 -8.67 -3.95 10.08
CA PRO A 17 -8.90 -2.78 9.24
C PRO A 17 -10.39 -2.35 9.29
N ASN A 18 -10.66 -1.29 10.01
CA ASN A 18 -12.02 -0.70 10.13
C ASN A 18 -13.11 -1.68 10.63
N LYS A 19 -12.81 -2.43 11.69
CA LYS A 19 -13.74 -3.29 12.43
C LYS A 19 -14.22 -2.54 13.67
N ALA A 20 -15.36 -1.86 13.56
CA ALA A 20 -15.93 -1.12 14.67
C ALA A 20 -16.46 -2.06 15.75
N VAL A 21 -16.05 -1.85 16.99
CA VAL A 21 -16.61 -2.49 18.19
C VAL A 21 -17.76 -1.62 18.68
N VAL A 22 -18.98 -2.11 18.49
CA VAL A 22 -20.22 -1.39 18.81
C VAL A 22 -20.76 -1.89 20.14
N LYS A 23 -20.91 -0.98 21.09
CA LYS A 23 -21.56 -1.21 22.38
C LYS A 23 -23.07 -0.95 22.23
N ALA A 24 -23.88 -1.96 22.45
CA ALA A 24 -25.33 -1.88 22.32
C ALA A 24 -26.04 -2.32 23.61
N GLN A 25 -27.15 -1.67 23.88
CA GLN A 25 -28.06 -2.05 24.97
C GLN A 25 -29.09 -3.04 24.42
N VAL A 26 -29.11 -4.26 24.94
CA VAL A 26 -29.93 -5.36 24.43
C VAL A 26 -30.99 -5.74 25.43
N PRO A 27 -32.28 -5.54 25.16
CA PRO A 27 -33.35 -6.00 26.03
C PRO A 27 -33.29 -7.52 26.21
N GLN A 28 -33.45 -7.97 27.44
CA GLN A 28 -33.49 -9.37 27.81
C GLN A 28 -34.95 -9.85 28.04
N PRO A 29 -35.20 -11.16 28.04
CA PRO A 29 -36.56 -11.69 28.26
C PRO A 29 -37.18 -11.39 29.63
N ASP A 30 -36.35 -11.07 30.62
CA ASP A 30 -36.74 -10.68 31.97
C ASP A 30 -36.90 -9.16 32.17
N GLU A 31 -37.06 -8.41 31.08
CA GLU A 31 -37.16 -6.94 31.00
C GLU A 31 -35.89 -6.18 31.44
N SER A 32 -34.82 -6.88 31.82
CA SER A 32 -33.51 -6.26 32.05
C SER A 32 -32.85 -5.82 30.74
N VAL A 33 -31.82 -4.98 30.84
CA VAL A 33 -31.03 -4.53 29.68
C VAL A 33 -29.57 -4.94 29.89
N ALA A 34 -29.06 -5.74 29.01
CA ALA A 34 -27.66 -6.13 28.99
C ALA A 34 -26.84 -5.32 28.02
N THR A 35 -25.64 -4.93 28.45
CA THR A 35 -24.64 -4.36 27.53
C THR A 35 -23.96 -5.50 26.79
N GLU A 36 -24.07 -5.50 25.46
CA GLU A 36 -23.41 -6.48 24.59
C GLU A 36 -22.62 -5.78 23.49
N TYR A 37 -21.60 -6.46 22.95
CA TYR A 37 -20.71 -5.93 21.92
C TYR A 37 -20.87 -6.68 20.61
N ALA A 38 -20.82 -5.93 19.49
CA ALA A 38 -20.82 -6.46 18.14
C ALA A 38 -19.70 -5.85 17.32
N VAL A 39 -19.08 -6.65 16.44
CA VAL A 39 -18.13 -6.15 15.43
C VAL A 39 -18.90 -5.80 14.17
N VAL A 40 -18.86 -4.53 13.78
CA VAL A 40 -19.54 -3.97 12.61
C VAL A 40 -18.51 -3.31 11.69
N LYS A 41 -18.42 -3.73 10.42
CA LYS A 41 -17.48 -3.14 9.47
C LYS A 41 -18.02 -1.81 8.92
N GLY A 42 -17.12 -0.82 8.72
CA GLY A 42 -17.39 0.41 7.99
C GLY A 42 -18.01 1.53 8.83
N ALA A 43 -18.07 1.39 10.15
CA ALA A 43 -18.42 2.46 11.06
C ALA A 43 -17.17 3.09 11.68
N LEU A 44 -17.27 4.34 12.17
CA LEU A 44 -16.19 5.15 12.72
C LEU A 44 -16.36 5.37 14.24
N PRO A 45 -15.28 5.69 14.98
CA PRO A 45 -15.33 5.89 16.41
C PRO A 45 -16.34 6.98 16.81
N GLY A 46 -17.11 6.74 17.86
CA GLY A 46 -18.10 7.67 18.41
C GLY A 46 -19.41 7.74 17.62
N GLN A 47 -19.52 7.09 16.45
CA GLN A 47 -20.80 7.04 15.72
C GLN A 47 -21.87 6.28 16.52
N THR A 48 -23.11 6.76 16.44
CA THR A 48 -24.29 5.97 16.79
C THR A 48 -24.80 5.28 15.53
N VAL A 49 -24.84 3.96 15.52
CA VAL A 49 -25.15 3.18 14.32
C VAL A 49 -26.31 2.22 14.55
N GLU A 50 -27.12 2.03 13.51
CA GLU A 50 -28.04 0.92 13.39
C GLU A 50 -27.35 -0.23 12.65
N PHE A 51 -27.43 -1.44 13.19
CA PHE A 51 -26.87 -2.62 12.55
C PHE A 51 -27.77 -3.85 12.71
N SER A 52 -27.68 -4.76 11.75
CA SER A 52 -28.35 -6.07 11.83
C SER A 52 -27.36 -7.16 12.20
N VAL A 53 -27.70 -8.00 13.19
CA VAL A 53 -26.87 -9.12 13.63
C VAL A 53 -26.81 -10.19 12.54
N LYS A 54 -25.61 -10.44 12.02
CA LYS A 54 -25.32 -11.43 10.98
C LYS A 54 -25.00 -12.80 11.58
N LYS A 55 -24.13 -12.79 12.60
CA LYS A 55 -23.72 -13.98 13.35
C LYS A 55 -23.72 -13.66 14.84
N ALA A 56 -24.27 -14.55 15.64
CA ALA A 56 -24.16 -14.51 17.08
C ALA A 56 -23.66 -15.88 17.57
N ARG A 57 -22.49 -15.90 18.19
CA ARG A 57 -21.89 -17.06 18.86
C ARG A 57 -21.47 -16.64 20.25
N LYS A 58 -21.25 -17.61 21.13
CA LYS A 58 -20.76 -17.35 22.51
C LYS A 58 -19.49 -16.46 22.39
N ASN A 59 -19.54 -15.27 22.98
CA ASN A 59 -18.48 -14.25 22.98
C ASN A 59 -18.10 -13.60 21.64
N LYS A 60 -18.86 -13.80 20.55
CA LYS A 60 -18.55 -13.15 19.26
C LYS A 60 -19.82 -12.83 18.49
N CYS A 61 -20.14 -11.54 18.36
CA CYS A 61 -21.25 -11.05 17.56
C CYS A 61 -20.71 -10.25 16.37
N GLU A 62 -21.16 -10.57 15.14
CA GLU A 62 -20.87 -9.82 13.93
C GLU A 62 -22.16 -9.17 13.40
N GLY A 63 -22.09 -7.87 13.17
CA GLY A 63 -23.18 -7.08 12.61
C GLY A 63 -22.86 -6.57 11.19
N ARG A 64 -23.93 -6.25 10.45
CA ARG A 64 -23.88 -5.50 9.18
C ARG A 64 -24.42 -4.10 9.45
N LEU A 65 -23.62 -3.07 9.17
CA LEU A 65 -24.04 -1.68 9.22
C LEU A 65 -25.26 -1.45 8.31
N ARG A 66 -26.26 -0.79 8.83
CA ARG A 66 -27.47 -0.38 8.11
C ARG A 66 -27.50 1.12 7.88
N ALA A 67 -27.28 1.87 8.96
CA ALA A 67 -27.26 3.33 8.93
C ALA A 67 -26.33 3.90 10.01
N VAL A 68 -25.78 5.06 9.75
CA VAL A 68 -25.17 5.95 10.73
C VAL A 68 -26.26 6.94 11.15
N LEU A 69 -26.71 6.83 12.40
CA LEU A 69 -27.78 7.66 12.95
C LEU A 69 -27.25 9.01 13.46
N LYS A 70 -26.00 9.00 13.94
CA LYS A 70 -25.29 10.19 14.42
C LYS A 70 -23.81 10.05 14.12
N LYS A 71 -23.20 11.11 13.56
CA LYS A 71 -21.75 11.20 13.32
C LYS A 71 -20.97 11.17 14.63
N GLY A 72 -19.74 10.66 14.56
CA GLY A 72 -18.78 10.70 15.64
C GLY A 72 -18.11 12.07 15.77
N GLN A 73 -17.42 12.27 16.89
CA GLN A 73 -16.73 13.55 17.16
C GLN A 73 -15.54 13.81 16.22
N LEU A 74 -14.98 12.77 15.59
CA LEU A 74 -13.85 12.90 14.67
C LEU A 74 -14.29 13.40 13.27
N GLU A 75 -15.56 13.29 12.92
CA GLU A 75 -16.10 13.63 11.60
C GLU A 75 -16.42 15.14 11.53
N THR A 76 -15.37 15.96 11.40
CA THR A 76 -15.44 17.43 11.51
C THR A 76 -15.19 18.17 10.22
N ARG A 77 -14.92 17.46 9.10
CA ARG A 77 -14.74 18.07 7.78
C ARG A 77 -15.73 17.49 6.75
N GLU A 78 -15.86 18.16 5.62
CA GLU A 78 -16.65 17.66 4.49
C GLU A 78 -15.78 16.80 3.57
N ALA A 79 -16.38 15.75 3.02
CA ALA A 79 -15.69 14.89 2.05
C ALA A 79 -15.53 15.64 0.71
N LYS A 80 -14.32 15.61 0.13
CA LYS A 80 -14.04 16.23 -1.16
C LYS A 80 -14.55 15.41 -2.36
N CYS A 81 -14.57 14.07 -2.21
CA CYS A 81 -14.95 13.18 -3.30
C CYS A 81 -16.49 13.10 -3.41
N PRO A 82 -17.09 13.36 -4.60
CA PRO A 82 -18.53 13.27 -4.78
C PRO A 82 -19.10 11.88 -4.53
N ASN A 83 -18.27 10.85 -4.65
CA ASN A 83 -18.64 9.45 -4.46
C ASN A 83 -18.31 8.90 -3.06
N PHE A 84 -17.91 9.77 -2.11
CA PHE A 84 -17.63 9.31 -0.75
C PHE A 84 -18.87 8.68 -0.12
N GLY A 85 -18.67 7.58 0.61
CA GLY A 85 -19.76 6.81 1.20
C GLY A 85 -20.46 5.84 0.25
N THR A 86 -20.43 6.08 -1.08
CA THR A 86 -20.98 5.17 -2.10
C THR A 86 -19.91 4.27 -2.70
N CYS A 87 -18.77 4.85 -3.08
CA CYS A 87 -17.59 4.11 -3.53
C CYS A 87 -16.94 3.33 -2.38
N GLY A 88 -16.39 2.14 -2.69
CA GLY A 88 -15.71 1.26 -1.73
C GLY A 88 -14.30 1.69 -1.33
N GLY A 89 -13.72 2.73 -1.95
CA GLY A 89 -12.32 3.12 -1.77
C GLY A 89 -12.03 3.83 -0.44
N CYS A 90 -12.40 5.11 -0.32
CA CYS A 90 -12.10 5.93 0.84
C CYS A 90 -13.04 5.69 2.02
N ASN A 91 -12.52 5.85 3.24
CA ASN A 91 -13.30 5.62 4.47
C ASN A 91 -13.22 6.80 5.45
N TYR A 92 -12.23 7.70 5.32
CA TYR A 92 -11.86 8.67 6.35
C TYR A 92 -11.97 10.14 5.89
N GLN A 93 -12.53 10.43 4.72
CA GLN A 93 -12.56 11.81 4.18
C GLN A 93 -13.25 12.86 5.07
N GLU A 94 -14.10 12.45 5.99
CA GLU A 94 -14.74 13.35 6.95
C GLU A 94 -13.92 13.55 8.24
N ILE A 95 -12.81 12.82 8.40
CA ILE A 95 -11.88 12.91 9.54
C ILE A 95 -10.68 13.77 9.16
N PRO A 96 -10.29 14.80 9.92
CA PRO A 96 -9.04 15.54 9.69
C PRO A 96 -7.84 14.62 9.64
N TYR A 97 -6.89 14.90 8.75
CA TYR A 97 -5.83 13.93 8.42
C TYR A 97 -4.95 13.55 9.62
N GLU A 98 -4.62 14.50 10.49
CA GLU A 98 -3.85 14.20 11.72
C GLU A 98 -4.58 13.21 12.63
N GLN A 99 -5.91 13.28 12.67
CA GLN A 99 -6.71 12.34 13.42
C GLN A 99 -6.81 10.98 12.72
N GLN A 100 -6.75 10.93 11.37
CA GLN A 100 -6.61 9.66 10.64
C GLN A 100 -5.30 8.98 11.00
N LEU A 101 -4.19 9.72 11.04
CA LEU A 101 -2.87 9.20 11.45
C LEU A 101 -2.92 8.67 12.88
N ALA A 102 -3.51 9.41 13.82
CA ALA A 102 -3.66 8.98 15.20
C ALA A 102 -4.50 7.68 15.30
N LEU A 103 -5.60 7.59 14.56
CA LEU A 103 -6.46 6.41 14.52
C LEU A 103 -5.74 5.18 13.95
N LYS A 104 -4.98 5.34 12.86
CA LYS A 104 -4.18 4.27 12.25
C LYS A 104 -3.09 3.78 13.20
N LYS A 105 -2.35 4.72 13.82
CA LYS A 105 -1.35 4.42 14.87
C LYS A 105 -1.96 3.56 15.97
N GLU A 106 -3.05 4.03 16.57
CA GLU A 106 -3.70 3.33 17.69
C GLU A 106 -4.14 1.91 17.33
N GLN A 107 -4.68 1.73 16.11
CA GLN A 107 -5.10 0.41 15.62
C GLN A 107 -3.92 -0.55 15.49
N VAL A 108 -2.77 -0.09 14.97
CA VAL A 108 -1.58 -0.93 14.79
C VAL A 108 -0.94 -1.27 16.13
N LEU A 109 -0.72 -0.27 16.99
CA LEU A 109 -0.11 -0.50 18.29
C LEU A 109 -0.94 -1.48 19.13
N ARG A 110 -2.27 -1.34 19.13
CA ARG A 110 -3.16 -2.30 19.82
C ARG A 110 -3.01 -3.74 19.33
N LEU A 111 -2.74 -3.95 18.02
CA LEU A 111 -2.48 -5.29 17.48
C LEU A 111 -1.14 -5.85 17.97
N ILE A 112 -0.11 -5.02 17.97
CA ILE A 112 1.22 -5.41 18.42
C ILE A 112 1.23 -5.67 19.93
N ASP A 113 0.71 -4.75 20.72
CA ASP A 113 0.64 -4.87 22.19
C ASP A 113 -0.15 -6.09 22.67
N ALA A 114 -1.12 -6.55 21.87
CA ALA A 114 -1.89 -7.76 22.20
C ALA A 114 -1.09 -9.07 22.10
N VAL A 115 0.07 -9.06 21.43
CA VAL A 115 0.92 -10.25 21.21
C VAL A 115 2.36 -10.03 21.65
N TYR A 116 2.76 -8.80 21.97
CA TYR A 116 4.11 -8.48 22.36
C TYR A 116 4.44 -9.02 23.75
N GLU A 117 5.57 -9.73 23.86
CA GLU A 117 6.09 -10.35 25.08
C GLU A 117 7.50 -9.82 25.37
N GLY A 118 7.63 -8.64 25.91
CA GLY A 118 8.94 -8.02 26.20
C GLY A 118 8.83 -6.83 27.13
N ASP A 119 9.97 -6.23 27.47
CA ASP A 119 10.05 -5.09 28.39
C ASP A 119 9.67 -3.74 27.75
N GLY A 120 9.41 -3.74 26.45
CA GLY A 120 9.03 -2.57 25.65
C GLY A 120 9.75 -2.52 24.31
N TYR A 121 9.14 -1.83 23.34
CA TYR A 121 9.73 -1.51 22.04
C TYR A 121 9.64 0.00 21.80
N GLN A 122 10.53 0.52 20.97
CA GLN A 122 10.48 1.93 20.61
C GLN A 122 9.51 2.15 19.45
N TYR A 123 8.57 3.09 19.62
CA TYR A 123 7.70 3.56 18.55
C TYR A 123 8.25 4.83 17.92
N ASP A 124 8.67 4.76 16.66
CA ASP A 124 9.32 5.84 15.91
C ASP A 124 8.33 6.77 15.17
N GLY A 125 7.06 6.63 15.47
CA GLY A 125 6.02 7.50 14.93
C GLY A 125 5.28 6.93 13.73
N ILE A 126 4.26 7.67 13.30
CA ILE A 126 3.57 7.46 12.03
C ILE A 126 4.00 8.53 11.05
N LEU A 127 4.58 8.09 9.94
CA LEU A 127 5.11 8.93 8.89
C LEU A 127 4.08 9.12 7.78
N SER A 128 4.17 10.22 7.07
CA SER A 128 3.34 10.52 5.90
C SER A 128 4.06 11.49 4.99
N VAL A 129 3.66 11.55 3.73
CA VAL A 129 4.24 12.49 2.77
C VAL A 129 3.87 13.92 3.13
N ARG A 130 4.87 14.81 3.14
CA ARG A 130 4.69 16.25 3.22
C ARG A 130 5.26 16.91 1.96
N LYS A 131 4.54 17.92 1.47
CA LYS A 131 5.01 18.80 0.40
C LYS A 131 4.81 20.23 0.87
N ASP A 132 5.86 21.04 0.81
CA ASP A 132 5.84 22.43 1.30
C ASP A 132 5.29 22.57 2.74
N GLY A 133 5.69 21.64 3.62
CA GLY A 133 5.26 21.58 5.03
C GLY A 133 3.84 21.07 5.27
N GLN A 134 3.04 20.82 4.20
CA GLN A 134 1.67 20.34 4.30
C GLN A 134 1.58 18.84 3.98
N TYR A 135 0.62 18.16 4.60
CA TYR A 135 0.34 16.77 4.28
C TYR A 135 -0.21 16.61 2.85
N ARG A 136 0.33 15.62 2.12
CA ARG A 136 -0.18 15.25 0.80
C ARG A 136 -1.26 14.18 0.94
N GLU A 137 -2.50 14.60 1.11
CA GLU A 137 -3.65 13.71 1.27
C GLU A 137 -4.28 13.27 -0.05
N TRP A 138 -4.04 14.03 -1.14
CA TRP A 138 -4.75 13.95 -2.41
C TRP A 138 -3.80 13.77 -3.58
N GLY A 139 -4.31 13.25 -4.69
CA GLY A 139 -3.55 13.09 -5.93
C GLY A 139 -2.31 12.21 -5.81
N TYR A 140 -2.23 11.38 -4.78
CA TYR A 140 -1.03 10.59 -4.48
C TYR A 140 -0.96 9.27 -5.24
N ARG A 141 -2.13 8.74 -5.68
CA ARG A 141 -2.22 7.39 -6.22
C ARG A 141 -1.82 7.35 -7.68
N ASN A 142 -0.79 6.54 -8.00
CA ASN A 142 -0.16 6.45 -9.31
C ASN A 142 -0.63 5.26 -10.17
N LYS A 143 -1.52 4.40 -9.67
CA LYS A 143 -2.14 3.28 -10.41
C LYS A 143 -3.61 3.14 -10.05
N MET A 144 -4.48 3.09 -11.04
CA MET A 144 -5.90 2.77 -10.88
C MET A 144 -6.35 1.72 -11.88
N GLU A 145 -7.18 0.82 -11.40
CA GLU A 145 -7.91 -0.17 -12.18
C GLU A 145 -9.40 0.15 -12.05
N PHE A 146 -9.96 0.73 -13.10
CA PHE A 146 -11.39 1.00 -13.17
C PHE A 146 -12.09 -0.18 -13.84
N SER A 147 -13.27 -0.54 -13.35
CA SER A 147 -14.09 -1.62 -13.93
C SER A 147 -15.19 -1.03 -14.78
N PHE A 148 -15.44 -1.65 -15.94
CA PHE A 148 -16.67 -1.42 -16.68
C PHE A 148 -17.82 -2.22 -16.06
N GLY A 149 -19.03 -1.66 -16.11
CA GLY A 149 -20.22 -2.29 -15.58
C GLY A 149 -21.42 -1.37 -15.60
N ASP A 150 -22.33 -1.56 -14.66
CA ASP A 150 -23.48 -0.71 -14.44
C ASP A 150 -23.60 -0.28 -12.96
N ALA A 151 -24.26 0.84 -12.72
CA ALA A 151 -24.51 1.34 -11.37
C ALA A 151 -25.72 0.66 -10.70
N VAL A 152 -26.62 0.16 -11.52
CA VAL A 152 -27.80 -0.64 -11.16
C VAL A 152 -27.98 -1.69 -12.25
N LYS A 153 -28.47 -2.85 -11.87
CA LYS A 153 -28.67 -3.98 -12.80
C LYS A 153 -29.39 -3.56 -14.09
N ASP A 154 -28.81 -3.91 -15.22
CA ASP A 154 -29.28 -3.59 -16.59
C ASP A 154 -29.36 -2.06 -16.86
N GLY A 155 -28.57 -1.27 -16.13
CA GLY A 155 -28.43 0.16 -16.31
C GLY A 155 -27.47 0.56 -17.43
N PRO A 156 -27.28 1.88 -17.67
CA PRO A 156 -26.34 2.34 -18.67
C PRO A 156 -24.90 2.01 -18.27
N LEU A 157 -24.04 1.84 -19.31
CA LEU A 157 -22.60 1.60 -19.13
C LEU A 157 -21.99 2.68 -18.21
N THR A 158 -21.28 2.21 -17.22
CA THR A 158 -20.52 3.01 -16.26
C THR A 158 -19.07 2.52 -16.23
N LEU A 159 -18.13 3.42 -15.97
CA LEU A 159 -16.72 3.12 -15.78
C LEU A 159 -16.24 3.70 -14.45
N GLY A 160 -15.74 2.85 -13.56
CA GLY A 160 -15.30 3.36 -12.25
C GLY A 160 -14.95 2.27 -11.25
N LEU A 161 -15.40 2.41 -10.02
CA LEU A 161 -15.01 1.56 -8.90
C LEU A 161 -16.23 0.84 -8.30
N HIS A 162 -16.00 -0.30 -7.67
CA HIS A 162 -17.06 -1.04 -7.02
C HIS A 162 -17.74 -0.22 -5.91
N LYS A 163 -19.06 -0.29 -5.89
CA LYS A 163 -19.89 0.28 -4.85
C LYS A 163 -19.63 -0.40 -3.50
N LYS A 164 -19.60 0.36 -2.44
CA LYS A 164 -19.38 -0.15 -1.08
C LYS A 164 -20.36 -1.29 -0.74
N GLY A 165 -19.80 -2.48 -0.52
CA GLY A 165 -20.56 -3.68 -0.17
C GLY A 165 -21.27 -4.38 -1.33
N SER A 166 -21.02 -4.01 -2.59
CA SER A 166 -21.42 -4.70 -3.81
C SER A 166 -20.22 -5.21 -4.60
N PHE A 167 -20.36 -6.37 -5.24
CA PHE A 167 -19.39 -6.91 -6.20
C PHE A 167 -19.78 -6.65 -7.64
N HIS A 168 -21.00 -6.18 -7.88
CA HIS A 168 -21.55 -6.01 -9.22
C HIS A 168 -21.71 -4.56 -9.62
N ASP A 169 -22.22 -3.73 -8.69
CA ASP A 169 -22.53 -2.33 -8.98
C ASP A 169 -21.23 -1.52 -9.09
N ILE A 170 -21.09 -0.76 -10.17
CA ILE A 170 -19.97 0.13 -10.43
C ILE A 170 -20.41 1.57 -10.24
N VAL A 171 -19.67 2.32 -9.44
CA VAL A 171 -19.85 3.77 -9.24
C VAL A 171 -18.90 4.50 -10.18
N ASP A 172 -19.38 5.46 -10.93
CA ASP A 172 -18.57 6.31 -11.77
C ASP A 172 -17.46 6.98 -10.93
N ALA A 173 -16.23 6.83 -11.35
CA ALA A 173 -15.08 7.32 -10.60
C ALA A 173 -14.56 8.68 -11.10
N GLU A 174 -15.28 9.37 -11.99
CA GLU A 174 -14.94 10.72 -12.38
C GLU A 174 -14.92 11.65 -11.15
N GLY A 175 -13.88 12.48 -11.06
CA GLY A 175 -13.67 13.35 -9.90
C GLY A 175 -13.10 12.65 -8.65
N CYS A 176 -12.51 11.46 -8.81
CA CYS A 176 -11.77 10.78 -7.74
C CYS A 176 -10.60 11.66 -7.26
N GLN A 177 -10.56 11.97 -5.97
CA GLN A 177 -9.60 12.93 -5.40
C GLN A 177 -8.25 12.33 -5.01
N ILE A 178 -8.13 11.00 -4.89
CA ILE A 178 -6.86 10.36 -4.51
C ILE A 178 -5.91 10.15 -5.70
N VAL A 179 -6.39 10.36 -6.94
CA VAL A 179 -5.59 10.33 -8.17
C VAL A 179 -5.44 11.73 -8.74
N HIS A 180 -4.47 11.89 -9.65
CA HIS A 180 -4.29 13.12 -10.41
C HIS A 180 -5.52 13.41 -11.31
N PRO A 181 -5.89 14.69 -11.57
CA PRO A 181 -7.02 15.03 -12.45
C PRO A 181 -6.97 14.39 -13.83
N ASP A 182 -5.79 14.15 -14.40
CA ASP A 182 -5.60 13.46 -15.69
C ASP A 182 -6.35 12.11 -15.76
N TYR A 183 -6.44 11.39 -14.63
CA TYR A 183 -7.19 10.12 -14.58
C TYR A 183 -8.68 10.30 -14.88
N SER A 184 -9.28 11.39 -14.39
CA SER A 184 -10.68 11.69 -14.67
C SER A 184 -10.90 12.03 -16.14
N ALA A 185 -9.98 12.76 -16.77
CA ALA A 185 -10.04 13.09 -18.19
C ALA A 185 -9.94 11.82 -19.07
N VAL A 186 -8.97 10.93 -18.77
CA VAL A 186 -8.82 9.64 -19.46
C VAL A 186 -10.06 8.75 -19.26
N LEU A 187 -10.56 8.63 -18.03
CA LEU A 187 -11.75 7.83 -17.71
C LEU A 187 -12.99 8.34 -18.47
N ALA A 188 -13.23 9.65 -18.47
CA ALA A 188 -14.34 10.26 -19.17
C ALA A 188 -14.26 10.00 -20.68
N CYS A 189 -13.09 10.21 -21.29
CA CYS A 189 -12.85 9.95 -22.71
C CYS A 189 -13.17 8.48 -23.10
N VAL A 190 -12.63 7.52 -22.34
CA VAL A 190 -12.85 6.09 -22.61
C VAL A 190 -14.31 5.68 -22.41
N ARG A 191 -14.95 6.18 -21.35
CA ARG A 191 -16.36 5.92 -21.05
C ARG A 191 -17.28 6.44 -22.16
N GLU A 192 -17.10 7.68 -22.60
CA GLU A 192 -17.94 8.28 -23.65
C GLU A 192 -17.70 7.61 -25.01
N TYR A 193 -16.44 7.30 -25.38
CA TYR A 193 -16.14 6.50 -26.57
C TYR A 193 -16.88 5.16 -26.55
N ALA A 194 -16.83 4.45 -25.43
CA ALA A 194 -17.51 3.15 -25.29
C ALA A 194 -19.04 3.26 -25.46
N LYS A 195 -19.66 4.33 -24.90
CA LYS A 195 -21.08 4.60 -25.04
C LYS A 195 -21.50 4.94 -26.48
N GLU A 196 -20.78 5.87 -27.10
CA GLU A 196 -21.06 6.33 -28.47
C GLU A 196 -20.95 5.19 -29.50
N ASN A 197 -20.02 4.28 -29.28
CA ASN A 197 -19.81 3.12 -30.15
C ASN A 197 -20.60 1.87 -29.72
N ASN A 198 -21.43 1.99 -28.67
CA ASN A 198 -22.25 0.89 -28.13
C ASN A 198 -21.45 -0.38 -27.84
N ILE A 199 -20.21 -0.24 -27.32
CA ILE A 199 -19.36 -1.37 -27.01
C ILE A 199 -19.83 -2.00 -25.69
N PRO A 200 -20.22 -3.30 -25.68
CA PRO A 200 -20.74 -3.94 -24.48
C PRO A 200 -19.65 -4.19 -23.44
N TYR A 201 -19.94 -3.93 -22.17
CA TYR A 201 -19.06 -4.37 -21.09
C TYR A 201 -19.23 -5.89 -20.83
N TYR A 202 -18.17 -6.52 -20.29
CA TYR A 202 -18.15 -7.95 -19.99
C TYR A 202 -18.97 -8.28 -18.75
N HIS A 203 -20.04 -9.06 -18.94
CA HIS A 203 -20.91 -9.53 -17.86
C HIS A 203 -20.31 -10.77 -17.19
N LYS A 204 -20.05 -10.68 -15.88
CA LYS A 204 -19.44 -11.76 -15.08
C LYS A 204 -20.31 -13.00 -14.88
N ARG A 205 -21.61 -12.95 -15.22
CA ARG A 205 -22.54 -14.07 -15.03
C ARG A 205 -22.64 -14.99 -16.25
N ASP A 206 -22.77 -14.37 -17.41
CA ASP A 206 -22.96 -15.06 -18.69
C ASP A 206 -21.70 -15.07 -19.56
N HIS A 207 -20.64 -14.37 -19.06
CA HIS A 207 -19.33 -14.29 -19.69
C HIS A 207 -19.39 -13.73 -21.12
N GLN A 208 -20.28 -12.78 -21.35
CA GLN A 208 -20.47 -12.11 -22.64
C GLN A 208 -20.11 -10.63 -22.53
N GLY A 209 -19.57 -10.05 -23.63
CA GLY A 209 -19.20 -8.66 -23.71
C GLY A 209 -17.69 -8.45 -23.88
N VAL A 210 -17.28 -7.21 -24.09
CA VAL A 210 -15.91 -6.86 -24.52
C VAL A 210 -15.15 -6.16 -23.41
N LEU A 211 -15.67 -5.03 -22.91
CA LEU A 211 -14.92 -4.15 -22.01
C LEU A 211 -14.90 -4.69 -20.59
N ARG A 212 -13.71 -4.88 -20.03
CA ARG A 212 -13.51 -5.41 -18.67
C ARG A 212 -13.01 -4.34 -17.71
N HIS A 213 -11.81 -3.79 -17.98
CA HIS A 213 -11.18 -2.82 -17.11
C HIS A 213 -10.47 -1.73 -17.91
N LEU A 214 -10.26 -0.60 -17.28
CA LEU A 214 -9.34 0.45 -17.71
C LEU A 214 -8.25 0.58 -16.64
N LEU A 215 -7.03 0.21 -16.99
CA LEU A 215 -5.85 0.40 -16.15
C LEU A 215 -5.15 1.68 -16.57
N VAL A 216 -4.94 2.59 -15.62
CA VAL A 216 -4.16 3.82 -15.82
C VAL A 216 -3.03 3.86 -14.80
N ARG A 217 -1.83 4.12 -15.28
CA ARG A 217 -0.64 4.43 -14.46
C ARG A 217 -0.10 5.80 -14.84
N ARG A 218 0.46 6.51 -13.88
CA ARG A 218 1.10 7.81 -14.09
C ARG A 218 2.38 7.90 -13.25
N ALA A 219 3.48 8.26 -13.89
CA ALA A 219 4.72 8.57 -13.20
C ALA A 219 4.55 9.84 -12.35
N GLU A 220 5.11 9.81 -11.15
CA GLU A 220 5.00 10.92 -10.20
C GLU A 220 5.76 12.16 -10.68
N VAL A 221 6.99 11.97 -11.18
CA VAL A 221 7.90 13.08 -11.52
C VAL A 221 7.69 13.54 -12.96
N SER A 222 7.71 12.64 -13.93
CA SER A 222 7.61 13.01 -15.35
C SER A 222 6.17 13.28 -15.81
N GLY A 223 5.17 12.73 -15.12
CA GLY A 223 3.78 12.77 -15.56
C GLY A 223 3.47 11.82 -16.72
N ASP A 224 4.40 10.95 -17.10
CA ASP A 224 4.19 9.94 -18.14
C ASP A 224 3.07 8.98 -17.76
N MET A 225 2.19 8.68 -18.72
CA MET A 225 1.02 7.85 -18.48
C MET A 225 0.96 6.64 -19.40
N LEU A 226 0.61 5.49 -18.81
CA LEU A 226 0.16 4.32 -19.54
C LEU A 226 -1.35 4.18 -19.37
N VAL A 227 -2.05 4.00 -20.49
CA VAL A 227 -3.48 3.75 -20.54
C VAL A 227 -3.69 2.37 -21.17
N ALA A 228 -4.20 1.42 -20.42
CA ALA A 228 -4.42 0.07 -20.91
C ALA A 228 -5.90 -0.32 -20.81
N LEU A 229 -6.50 -0.61 -21.96
CA LEU A 229 -7.87 -1.11 -22.06
C LEU A 229 -7.85 -2.63 -21.99
N VAL A 230 -8.46 -3.20 -20.95
CA VAL A 230 -8.58 -4.67 -20.78
C VAL A 230 -9.89 -5.14 -21.41
N THR A 231 -9.79 -6.05 -22.37
CA THR A 231 -10.94 -6.53 -23.16
C THR A 231 -10.97 -8.05 -23.26
N SER A 232 -12.14 -8.62 -23.51
CA SER A 232 -12.21 -9.98 -24.04
C SER A 232 -11.89 -9.97 -25.54
N THR A 233 -11.63 -11.16 -26.12
CA THR A 233 -11.43 -11.34 -27.56
C THR A 233 -12.71 -11.64 -28.33
N GLN A 234 -13.89 -11.56 -27.68
CA GLN A 234 -15.17 -11.93 -28.26
C GLN A 234 -15.61 -11.09 -29.47
N GLN A 235 -15.09 -9.86 -29.56
CA GLN A 235 -15.31 -8.97 -30.68
C GLN A 235 -14.02 -8.23 -31.02
N GLU A 236 -13.65 -8.19 -32.29
CA GLU A 236 -12.56 -7.36 -32.76
C GLU A 236 -13.06 -5.92 -32.95
N ILE A 237 -12.32 -4.95 -32.36
CA ILE A 237 -12.67 -3.54 -32.39
C ILE A 237 -11.42 -2.75 -32.82
N ASP A 238 -11.59 -1.84 -33.78
CA ASP A 238 -10.57 -0.85 -34.12
C ASP A 238 -10.61 0.30 -33.11
N TYR A 239 -9.56 0.44 -32.33
CA TYR A 239 -9.41 1.49 -31.32
C TYR A 239 -8.69 2.75 -31.83
N SER A 240 -8.46 2.91 -33.15
CA SER A 240 -7.72 4.05 -33.73
C SER A 240 -8.35 5.39 -33.37
N GLU A 241 -9.68 5.46 -33.36
CA GLU A 241 -10.42 6.65 -32.94
C GLU A 241 -10.22 6.94 -31.44
N LEU A 242 -10.28 5.93 -30.56
CA LEU A 242 -10.01 6.08 -29.14
C LEU A 242 -8.60 6.59 -28.89
N VAL A 243 -7.60 6.04 -29.58
CA VAL A 243 -6.21 6.50 -29.52
C VAL A 243 -6.12 7.98 -29.86
N SER A 244 -6.75 8.39 -30.97
CA SER A 244 -6.74 9.80 -31.41
C SER A 244 -7.40 10.73 -30.39
N ARG A 245 -8.52 10.31 -29.78
CA ARG A 245 -9.22 11.08 -28.74
C ARG A 245 -8.38 11.21 -27.46
N LEU A 246 -7.75 10.13 -27.02
CA LEU A 246 -6.87 10.11 -25.83
C LEU A 246 -5.67 11.04 -26.01
N LEU A 247 -5.01 11.01 -27.16
CA LEU A 247 -3.86 11.85 -27.46
C LEU A 247 -4.22 13.34 -27.60
N ALA A 248 -5.48 13.66 -27.86
CA ALA A 248 -5.97 15.04 -27.96
C ALA A 248 -6.41 15.63 -26.60
N LEU A 249 -6.39 14.86 -25.52
CA LEU A 249 -6.79 15.35 -24.19
C LEU A 249 -5.83 16.43 -23.67
N PRO A 250 -6.36 17.51 -23.06
CA PRO A 250 -5.55 18.56 -22.44
C PRO A 250 -5.08 18.09 -21.05
N LEU A 251 -4.13 17.17 -21.01
CA LEU A 251 -3.57 16.62 -19.77
C LEU A 251 -2.41 17.50 -19.27
N GLU A 252 -2.18 17.49 -17.96
CA GLU A 252 -0.96 18.07 -17.37
C GLU A 252 0.25 17.16 -17.64
N GLY A 253 0.05 15.83 -17.57
CA GLY A 253 1.03 14.84 -18.00
C GLY A 253 0.94 14.54 -19.49
N GLN A 254 1.60 13.45 -19.92
CA GLN A 254 1.57 12.99 -21.30
C GLN A 254 1.29 11.49 -21.37
N ILE A 255 0.49 11.07 -22.35
CA ILE A 255 0.29 9.64 -22.62
C ILE A 255 1.49 9.14 -23.44
N THR A 256 2.29 8.27 -22.84
CA THR A 256 3.47 7.65 -23.47
C THR A 256 3.18 6.27 -24.03
N GLY A 257 2.07 5.65 -23.59
CA GLY A 257 1.61 4.38 -24.12
C GLY A 257 0.12 4.16 -24.00
N ILE A 258 -0.48 3.59 -25.05
CA ILE A 258 -1.86 3.09 -25.06
C ILE A 258 -1.83 1.63 -25.48
N LEU A 259 -2.45 0.78 -24.67
CA LEU A 259 -2.40 -0.67 -24.82
C LEU A 259 -3.81 -1.27 -24.87
N GLN A 260 -3.96 -2.35 -25.60
CA GLN A 260 -5.05 -3.30 -25.45
C GLN A 260 -4.50 -4.56 -24.76
N ILE A 261 -5.09 -4.93 -23.64
CA ILE A 261 -4.78 -6.17 -22.92
C ILE A 261 -5.95 -7.14 -23.14
N CYS A 262 -5.69 -8.20 -23.89
CA CYS A 262 -6.67 -9.28 -24.08
C CYS A 262 -6.70 -10.16 -22.84
N ASN A 263 -7.89 -10.45 -22.33
CA ASN A 263 -8.10 -11.28 -21.14
C ASN A 263 -9.42 -12.03 -21.26
N ASP A 264 -9.36 -13.32 -21.53
CA ASP A 264 -10.53 -14.21 -21.66
C ASP A 264 -10.75 -15.07 -20.40
N SER A 265 -10.00 -14.85 -19.34
CA SER A 265 -10.21 -15.56 -18.08
C SER A 265 -11.62 -15.32 -17.51
N LEU A 266 -12.19 -16.33 -16.88
CA LEU A 266 -13.49 -16.21 -16.20
C LEU A 266 -13.41 -15.35 -14.92
N GLY A 267 -12.21 -15.22 -14.34
CA GLY A 267 -11.95 -14.42 -13.15
C GLY A 267 -12.00 -12.92 -13.41
N ASP A 268 -12.28 -12.15 -12.36
CA ASP A 268 -12.26 -10.69 -12.39
C ASP A 268 -10.87 -10.17 -11.98
N VAL A 269 -9.86 -10.63 -12.68
CA VAL A 269 -8.45 -10.26 -12.42
C VAL A 269 -7.88 -9.62 -13.68
N VAL A 270 -7.14 -8.54 -13.51
CA VAL A 270 -6.37 -7.93 -14.60
C VAL A 270 -5.12 -8.76 -14.83
N GLN A 271 -5.20 -9.64 -15.82
CA GLN A 271 -4.09 -10.44 -16.34
C GLN A 271 -4.06 -10.33 -17.85
N SER A 272 -2.98 -10.75 -18.49
CA SER A 272 -2.81 -10.66 -19.95
C SER A 272 -2.67 -12.05 -20.54
N ASP A 273 -3.53 -12.35 -21.50
CA ASP A 273 -3.33 -13.47 -22.45
C ASP A 273 -2.50 -12.96 -23.65
N GLU A 274 -2.72 -11.69 -24.06
CA GLU A 274 -1.98 -10.99 -25.09
C GLU A 274 -2.00 -9.48 -24.81
N THR A 275 -0.89 -8.79 -25.03
CA THR A 275 -0.81 -7.32 -24.97
C THR A 275 -0.48 -6.76 -26.34
N LYS A 276 -1.34 -5.84 -26.84
CA LYS A 276 -1.16 -5.11 -28.11
C LYS A 276 -0.83 -3.66 -27.82
N ILE A 277 0.27 -3.16 -28.36
CA ILE A 277 0.63 -1.74 -28.27
C ILE A 277 -0.15 -1.00 -29.36
N LEU A 278 -1.11 -0.15 -28.95
CA LEU A 278 -1.88 0.69 -29.88
C LEU A 278 -1.18 2.00 -30.17
N TYR A 279 -0.37 2.49 -29.22
CA TYR A 279 0.45 3.69 -29.36
C TYR A 279 1.63 3.67 -28.39
N GLY A 280 2.78 4.16 -28.82
CA GLY A 280 3.95 4.45 -27.98
C GLY A 280 4.63 3.22 -27.41
N LYS A 281 4.77 3.19 -26.09
CA LYS A 281 5.50 2.17 -25.33
C LYS A 281 4.55 1.43 -24.36
N ASP A 282 4.97 0.27 -23.89
CA ASP A 282 4.31 -0.48 -22.80
C ASP A 282 4.93 -0.23 -21.41
N TRP A 283 5.78 0.79 -21.29
CA TRP A 283 6.44 1.15 -20.03
C TRP A 283 6.71 2.66 -19.95
N PHE A 284 6.95 3.15 -18.73
CA PHE A 284 7.53 4.47 -18.44
C PHE A 284 8.59 4.35 -17.34
N GLU A 285 9.35 5.41 -17.11
CA GLU A 285 10.31 5.50 -16.02
C GLU A 285 9.71 6.20 -14.79
N GLU A 286 9.94 5.61 -13.61
CA GLU A 286 9.62 6.21 -12.32
C GLU A 286 10.90 6.35 -11.49
N LYS A 287 11.00 7.45 -10.72
CA LYS A 287 12.16 7.69 -9.85
C LYS A 287 11.76 7.49 -8.39
N VAL A 288 12.62 6.77 -7.64
CA VAL A 288 12.47 6.54 -6.20
C VAL A 288 13.83 6.68 -5.55
N LEU A 289 13.98 7.63 -4.63
CA LEU A 289 15.22 7.86 -3.87
C LEU A 289 16.48 7.91 -4.75
N GLY A 290 16.37 8.56 -5.93
CA GLY A 290 17.47 8.74 -6.88
C GLY A 290 17.69 7.61 -7.86
N LEU A 291 17.08 6.44 -7.69
CA LEU A 291 17.10 5.34 -8.64
C LEU A 291 15.96 5.44 -9.66
N THR A 292 16.18 4.91 -10.85
CA THR A 292 15.21 4.89 -11.96
C THR A 292 14.68 3.47 -12.13
N PHE A 293 13.35 3.34 -12.22
CA PHE A 293 12.65 2.06 -12.40
C PHE A 293 11.79 2.10 -13.64
N LYS A 294 11.94 1.07 -14.49
CA LYS A 294 11.07 0.84 -15.64
C LYS A 294 9.78 0.16 -15.18
N ILE A 295 8.66 0.81 -15.39
CA ILE A 295 7.35 0.38 -14.90
C ILE A 295 6.45 0.01 -16.08
N SER A 296 6.00 -1.25 -16.16
CA SER A 296 5.02 -1.76 -17.10
C SER A 296 3.61 -1.81 -16.47
N PRO A 297 2.53 -2.10 -17.23
CA PRO A 297 1.19 -2.27 -16.67
C PRO A 297 1.11 -3.27 -15.53
N PHE A 298 1.87 -4.36 -15.62
CA PHE A 298 1.83 -5.49 -14.67
C PHE A 298 2.91 -5.42 -13.59
N SER A 299 3.92 -4.57 -13.72
CA SER A 299 4.95 -4.41 -12.69
C SER A 299 4.31 -4.16 -11.33
N PHE A 300 4.68 -4.96 -10.32
CA PHE A 300 4.38 -4.60 -8.95
C PHE A 300 5.23 -3.37 -8.59
N PHE A 301 4.57 -2.31 -8.22
CA PHE A 301 5.17 -1.07 -7.75
C PHE A 301 4.20 -0.39 -6.81
N GLN A 302 4.69 0.20 -5.73
CA GLN A 302 3.83 0.87 -4.75
C GLN A 302 2.97 1.95 -5.44
N THR A 303 1.68 1.98 -5.10
CA THR A 303 0.72 2.85 -5.80
C THR A 303 0.71 4.30 -5.30
N ASN A 304 1.71 4.68 -4.53
CA ASN A 304 2.03 6.03 -4.07
C ASN A 304 3.56 6.14 -4.02
N THR A 305 4.17 6.72 -5.03
CA THR A 305 5.63 6.82 -5.17
C THR A 305 6.27 7.58 -4.01
N SER A 306 5.79 8.78 -3.70
CA SER A 306 6.32 9.57 -2.58
C SER A 306 6.14 8.89 -1.22
N GLY A 307 5.01 8.17 -1.03
CA GLY A 307 4.79 7.37 0.18
C GLY A 307 5.74 6.17 0.26
N ALA A 308 6.04 5.54 -0.88
CA ALA A 308 7.01 4.46 -0.97
C ALA A 308 8.42 4.94 -0.60
N GLU A 309 8.83 6.14 -1.04
CA GLU A 309 10.10 6.73 -0.63
C GLU A 309 10.23 6.86 0.89
N VAL A 310 9.18 7.33 1.56
CA VAL A 310 9.14 7.42 3.04
C VAL A 310 9.26 6.04 3.69
N LEU A 311 8.56 5.03 3.15
CA LEU A 311 8.61 3.65 3.66
C LEU A 311 10.00 3.03 3.49
N TYR A 312 10.55 3.14 2.29
CA TYR A 312 11.84 2.54 1.96
C TYR A 312 13.01 3.25 2.66
N GLN A 313 12.91 4.58 2.82
CA GLN A 313 13.86 5.33 3.63
C GLN A 313 13.83 4.83 5.09
N ARG A 314 12.65 4.61 5.69
CA ARG A 314 12.52 4.06 7.04
C ARG A 314 13.08 2.64 7.14
N ALA A 315 12.81 1.78 6.15
CA ALA A 315 13.39 0.43 6.11
C ALA A 315 14.93 0.48 6.05
N ARG A 316 15.48 1.35 5.21
CA ARG A 316 16.93 1.56 5.09
C ARG A 316 17.53 2.09 6.41
N GLU A 317 16.88 3.03 7.07
CA GLU A 317 17.31 3.53 8.39
C GLU A 317 17.37 2.41 9.44
N TYR A 318 16.43 1.48 9.42
CA TYR A 318 16.45 0.32 10.33
C TYR A 318 17.59 -0.65 10.02
N VAL A 319 17.93 -0.85 8.75
CA VAL A 319 19.09 -1.69 8.34
C VAL A 319 20.40 -1.03 8.75
N LEU A 320 20.54 0.31 8.58
CA LEU A 320 21.76 1.06 8.87
C LEU A 320 21.92 1.42 10.36
N GLY A 321 20.87 1.28 11.17
CA GLY A 321 20.86 1.78 12.55
C GLY A 321 20.82 3.30 12.66
N GLU A 322 20.70 4.03 11.55
CA GLU A 322 20.65 5.48 11.48
C GLU A 322 19.19 5.94 11.49
N ILE A 323 18.69 6.44 12.61
CA ILE A 323 17.29 6.87 12.67
C ILE A 323 17.23 8.38 12.83
N ASN A 324 16.85 9.06 11.75
CA ASN A 324 16.53 10.47 11.76
C ASN A 324 15.15 10.70 12.35
N ILE A 325 15.07 11.14 13.59
CA ILE A 325 13.81 11.50 14.27
C ILE A 325 13.34 12.91 13.84
N GLY A 326 14.20 13.71 13.19
CA GLY A 326 13.88 15.06 12.69
C GLY A 326 13.58 15.02 11.19
N ASN A 327 12.43 15.56 10.77
CA ASN A 327 11.97 15.72 9.39
C ASN A 327 11.51 14.46 8.64
N ALA A 328 10.89 13.52 9.33
CA ALA A 328 10.19 12.42 8.66
C ALA A 328 8.99 12.96 7.86
N GLY A 329 9.15 13.09 6.54
CA GLY A 329 8.07 13.45 5.62
C GLY A 329 8.32 14.59 4.64
N GLU A 330 9.45 15.29 4.69
CA GLU A 330 9.84 16.20 3.61
C GLU A 330 10.56 15.41 2.52
N THR A 331 9.93 15.24 1.37
CA THR A 331 10.61 14.76 0.17
C THR A 331 11.57 15.86 -0.29
N SER A 332 12.86 15.71 -0.01
CA SER A 332 13.89 16.56 -0.61
C SER A 332 13.93 16.25 -2.11
N ASN A 333 13.46 17.19 -2.93
CA ASN A 333 13.77 17.21 -4.34
C ASN A 333 15.29 17.29 -4.50
N GLY A 334 15.88 16.17 -4.88
CA GLY A 334 17.15 16.02 -5.55
C GLY A 334 18.34 16.80 -4.97
N ASN A 335 19.25 16.11 -4.35
CA ASN A 335 20.68 16.12 -4.66
C ASN A 335 21.34 15.21 -3.63
N MET A 336 21.54 13.96 -4.01
CA MET A 336 22.67 13.23 -3.44
C MET A 336 23.93 13.96 -3.91
N ALA A 337 24.65 14.59 -2.96
CA ALA A 337 25.92 15.17 -3.25
C ALA A 337 26.83 14.12 -3.89
N GLU A 338 27.34 14.42 -5.06
CA GLU A 338 28.46 13.72 -5.68
C GLU A 338 29.63 13.72 -4.69
N ASN A 339 29.91 12.59 -4.07
CA ASN A 339 31.13 12.37 -3.35
C ASN A 339 32.26 12.12 -4.35
N THR A 340 32.84 13.21 -4.84
CA THR A 340 34.14 13.18 -5.50
C THR A 340 35.23 13.26 -4.43
N PRO A 341 36.18 12.34 -4.36
CA PRO A 341 37.29 12.41 -3.40
C PRO A 341 38.33 13.43 -3.87
N GLY A 342 38.66 14.37 -3.02
CA GLY A 342 39.88 15.15 -3.11
C GLY A 342 39.75 16.66 -3.19
N LYS A 343 39.81 17.34 -2.05
CA LYS A 343 40.67 18.52 -1.87
C LYS A 343 40.83 18.83 -0.38
N GLU A 344 42.07 19.00 0.00
CA GLU A 344 42.57 19.34 1.34
C GLU A 344 41.98 20.63 1.90
N ASN A 345 41.60 20.60 3.17
CA ASN A 345 41.24 21.80 3.96
C ASN A 345 42.38 22.22 4.90
N THR A 346 42.76 23.45 4.82
CA THR A 346 43.54 24.19 5.82
C THR A 346 42.61 24.88 6.84
N PRO A 347 42.99 25.00 8.12
CA PRO A 347 42.08 25.38 9.19
C PRO A 347 42.11 26.90 9.49
N GLY A 348 40.99 27.43 9.98
CA GLY A 348 40.85 28.82 10.47
C GLY A 348 39.66 29.01 11.40
N SER A 349 39.97 28.98 12.66
CA SER A 349 39.59 29.77 13.85
C SER A 349 38.16 30.20 14.18
N ASP A 350 37.84 29.88 15.44
CA ASP A 350 37.16 30.64 16.52
C ASP A 350 35.63 30.53 16.69
N ALA A 351 35.27 29.71 17.62
CA ALA A 351 34.65 29.96 18.96
C ALA A 351 33.35 30.80 19.04
N LEU A 352 32.30 30.21 19.54
CA LEU A 352 31.67 30.59 20.80
C LEU A 352 30.70 29.53 21.33
N ASN A 353 30.92 29.23 22.58
CA ASN A 353 30.26 28.31 23.47
C ASN A 353 28.87 28.80 23.89
N GLU A 354 27.84 27.97 23.89
CA GLU A 354 26.81 28.00 24.94
C GLU A 354 26.31 26.60 25.26
N LYS A 355 26.45 26.25 26.52
CA LYS A 355 26.01 25.01 27.14
C LYS A 355 24.50 24.99 27.29
N ALA A 356 23.84 23.94 26.82
CA ALA A 356 22.55 23.50 27.35
C ALA A 356 22.67 22.02 27.71
N SER A 357 22.23 21.74 28.91
CA SER A 357 22.42 20.53 29.72
C SER A 357 21.66 19.31 29.21
N GLY A 358 22.32 18.14 29.20
CA GLY A 358 21.84 16.88 29.75
C GLY A 358 20.62 16.20 29.13
N GLY A 359 20.84 15.44 28.08
CA GLY A 359 20.02 14.29 27.71
C GLY A 359 20.95 13.23 27.12
N ASN A 360 20.99 12.03 27.68
CA ASN A 360 21.77 10.92 27.16
C ASN A 360 21.38 10.65 25.71
N ALA A 361 22.13 11.20 24.77
CA ALA A 361 22.13 10.75 23.40
C ALA A 361 22.87 9.41 23.37
N THR A 362 22.15 8.31 23.23
CA THR A 362 22.74 7.06 22.77
C THR A 362 23.38 7.35 21.42
N GLU A 363 24.70 7.33 21.32
CA GLU A 363 25.44 7.36 20.07
C GLU A 363 24.95 6.17 19.24
N THR A 364 24.12 6.41 18.24
CA THR A 364 23.79 5.43 17.21
C THR A 364 24.97 5.38 16.26
N HIS A 365 25.84 4.39 16.43
CA HIS A 365 26.87 4.10 15.43
C HIS A 365 26.18 3.56 14.18
N ALA A 366 26.35 4.25 13.05
CA ALA A 366 25.93 3.74 11.75
C ALA A 366 26.57 2.36 11.51
N VAL A 367 25.77 1.40 11.11
CA VAL A 367 26.25 0.06 10.78
C VAL A 367 26.91 0.11 9.41
N ASP A 368 28.19 -0.27 9.34
CA ASP A 368 28.90 -0.42 8.08
C ASP A 368 28.46 -1.74 7.41
N LEU A 369 27.83 -1.63 6.24
CA LEU A 369 27.34 -2.77 5.45
C LEU A 369 28.24 -3.13 4.27
N HIS A 370 29.35 -2.43 4.04
CA HIS A 370 30.19 -2.63 2.85
C HIS A 370 30.82 -4.04 2.76
N ASP A 371 30.91 -4.78 3.85
CA ASP A 371 31.33 -6.18 3.90
C ASP A 371 30.17 -7.17 4.12
N LYS A 372 28.91 -6.70 4.17
CA LYS A 372 27.72 -7.47 4.55
C LYS A 372 26.89 -7.93 3.34
N VAL A 373 26.24 -9.07 3.54
CA VAL A 373 25.23 -9.64 2.63
C VAL A 373 23.84 -9.37 3.18
N VAL A 374 22.98 -8.80 2.36
CA VAL A 374 21.58 -8.53 2.71
C VAL A 374 20.66 -9.38 1.83
N PHE A 375 19.72 -10.09 2.44
CA PHE A 375 18.64 -10.74 1.70
C PHE A 375 17.38 -9.87 1.72
N ASP A 376 16.80 -9.66 0.54
CA ASP A 376 15.49 -9.04 0.33
C ASP A 376 14.51 -10.15 -0.10
N LEU A 377 13.76 -10.69 0.85
CA LEU A 377 12.85 -11.81 0.61
C LEU A 377 11.44 -11.27 0.31
N TYR A 378 10.84 -11.78 -0.76
CA TYR A 378 9.63 -11.25 -1.40
C TYR A 378 9.92 -9.90 -2.10
N SER A 379 11.02 -9.85 -2.85
CA SER A 379 11.62 -8.60 -3.35
C SER A 379 10.81 -7.89 -4.44
N GLY A 380 9.80 -8.53 -5.05
CA GLY A 380 9.05 -7.95 -6.16
C GLY A 380 9.97 -7.55 -7.30
N THR A 381 9.87 -6.30 -7.75
CA THR A 381 10.75 -5.72 -8.77
C THR A 381 12.10 -5.23 -8.23
N GLY A 382 12.50 -5.68 -7.06
CA GLY A 382 13.80 -5.43 -6.45
C GLY A 382 14.04 -4.00 -5.97
N THR A 383 12.99 -3.23 -5.68
CA THR A 383 13.14 -1.82 -5.30
C THR A 383 13.93 -1.66 -3.99
N ILE A 384 13.60 -2.43 -2.96
CA ILE A 384 14.29 -2.35 -1.66
C ILE A 384 15.73 -2.86 -1.79
N ALA A 385 15.93 -4.00 -2.46
CA ALA A 385 17.24 -4.54 -2.73
C ALA A 385 18.17 -3.51 -3.38
N GLN A 386 17.70 -2.82 -4.43
CA GLN A 386 18.45 -1.80 -5.14
C GLN A 386 18.75 -0.56 -4.29
N LEU A 387 17.85 -0.16 -3.38
CA LEU A 387 18.09 0.97 -2.47
C LEU A 387 19.12 0.66 -1.37
N ILE A 388 19.33 -0.63 -1.06
CA ILE A 388 20.34 -1.08 -0.10
C ILE A 388 21.70 -1.37 -0.78
N ALA A 389 21.69 -1.74 -2.05
CA ALA A 389 22.88 -2.15 -2.79
C ALA A 389 24.07 -1.16 -2.72
N PRO A 390 23.86 0.19 -2.79
CA PRO A 390 24.98 1.13 -2.72
C PRO A 390 25.79 1.10 -1.43
N VAL A 391 25.26 0.52 -0.36
CA VAL A 391 25.89 0.46 0.97
C VAL A 391 26.24 -0.97 1.42
N ALA A 392 25.86 -1.99 0.67
CA ALA A 392 26.09 -3.40 0.97
C ALA A 392 27.15 -4.03 0.06
N ARG A 393 27.83 -5.07 0.52
CA ARG A 393 28.71 -5.88 -0.33
C ARG A 393 27.92 -6.59 -1.43
N LYS A 394 26.80 -7.20 -1.06
CA LYS A 394 25.92 -7.95 -1.96
C LYS A 394 24.49 -7.92 -1.44
N VAL A 395 23.54 -7.80 -2.34
CA VAL A 395 22.11 -7.94 -2.02
C VAL A 395 21.54 -9.07 -2.86
N ILE A 396 20.82 -9.99 -2.23
CA ILE A 396 20.15 -11.11 -2.91
C ILE A 396 18.65 -10.96 -2.71
N GLY A 397 17.92 -10.69 -3.82
CA GLY A 397 16.47 -10.63 -3.88
C GLY A 397 15.86 -11.98 -4.25
N VAL A 398 14.82 -12.41 -3.54
CA VAL A 398 14.06 -13.63 -3.86
C VAL A 398 12.60 -13.27 -4.11
N GLU A 399 12.08 -13.64 -5.27
CA GLU A 399 10.71 -13.37 -5.70
C GLU A 399 10.15 -14.56 -6.48
N ILE A 400 8.87 -14.89 -6.26
CA ILE A 400 8.22 -16.05 -6.91
C ILE A 400 7.80 -15.77 -8.36
N VAL A 401 7.57 -14.51 -8.71
CA VAL A 401 7.09 -14.08 -10.03
C VAL A 401 8.29 -13.85 -10.94
N GLU A 402 8.51 -14.71 -11.94
CA GLU A 402 9.66 -14.65 -12.84
C GLU A 402 9.75 -13.30 -13.59
N GLU A 403 8.63 -12.75 -14.04
CA GLU A 403 8.59 -11.46 -14.74
C GLU A 403 9.02 -10.30 -13.83
N ALA A 404 8.74 -10.39 -12.52
CA ALA A 404 9.20 -9.41 -11.55
C ALA A 404 10.70 -9.50 -11.32
N VAL A 405 11.25 -10.72 -11.32
CA VAL A 405 12.70 -10.97 -11.21
C VAL A 405 13.45 -10.43 -12.43
N GLU A 406 12.94 -10.65 -13.65
CA GLU A 406 13.55 -10.09 -14.86
C GLU A 406 13.49 -8.55 -14.84
N ALA A 407 12.35 -7.96 -14.45
CA ALA A 407 12.25 -6.52 -14.27
C ALA A 407 13.23 -5.99 -13.21
N ALA A 408 13.47 -6.74 -12.11
CA ALA A 408 14.44 -6.38 -11.09
C ALA A 408 15.87 -6.35 -11.63
N LYS A 409 16.26 -7.35 -12.45
CA LYS A 409 17.56 -7.40 -13.11
C LYS A 409 17.77 -6.26 -14.11
N GLU A 410 16.73 -5.99 -14.94
CA GLU A 410 16.76 -4.85 -15.88
C GLU A 410 16.93 -3.52 -15.14
N ASN A 411 16.19 -3.32 -14.05
CA ASN A 411 16.28 -2.10 -13.26
C ASN A 411 17.62 -1.96 -12.54
N ALA A 412 18.19 -3.04 -12.00
CA ALA A 412 19.53 -3.02 -11.40
C ALA A 412 20.60 -2.64 -12.42
N ALA A 413 20.54 -3.23 -13.62
CA ALA A 413 21.45 -2.87 -14.72
C ALA A 413 21.28 -1.39 -15.16
N LEU A 414 20.02 -0.90 -15.24
CA LEU A 414 19.71 0.51 -15.55
C LEU A 414 20.34 1.46 -14.51
N ASN A 415 20.38 1.06 -13.25
CA ASN A 415 20.94 1.83 -12.15
C ASN A 415 22.45 1.58 -11.92
N GLY A 416 23.11 0.72 -12.72
CA GLY A 416 24.53 0.40 -12.58
C GLY A 416 24.86 -0.35 -11.27
N LEU A 417 23.97 -1.20 -10.79
CA LEU A 417 24.11 -1.95 -9.54
C LEU A 417 24.51 -3.39 -9.82
N ASP A 418 25.82 -3.65 -9.85
CA ASP A 418 26.40 -4.97 -10.17
C ASP A 418 26.38 -5.95 -9.00
N ASN A 419 26.08 -5.48 -7.79
CA ASN A 419 26.05 -6.27 -6.56
C ASN A 419 24.65 -6.74 -6.14
N CYS A 420 23.64 -6.57 -7.01
CA CYS A 420 22.31 -7.14 -6.86
C CYS A 420 22.20 -8.47 -7.62
N GLU A 421 21.80 -9.52 -6.93
CA GLU A 421 21.43 -10.82 -7.52
C GLU A 421 19.94 -11.07 -7.28
N PHE A 422 19.19 -11.51 -8.30
CA PHE A 422 17.77 -11.81 -8.16
C PHE A 422 17.46 -13.24 -8.59
N ILE A 423 16.79 -13.97 -7.70
CA ILE A 423 16.47 -15.39 -7.82
C ILE A 423 14.94 -15.55 -7.95
N ALA A 424 14.51 -16.19 -9.04
CA ALA A 424 13.11 -16.54 -9.23
C ALA A 424 12.78 -17.84 -8.48
N GLY A 425 11.80 -17.77 -7.58
CA GLY A 425 11.31 -18.96 -6.89
C GLY A 425 10.60 -18.66 -5.57
N ASP A 426 9.89 -19.68 -5.09
CA ASP A 426 9.24 -19.63 -3.78
C ASP A 426 10.31 -19.62 -2.68
N VAL A 427 10.30 -18.59 -1.82
CA VAL A 427 11.24 -18.46 -0.68
C VAL A 427 11.37 -19.77 0.09
N LEU A 428 10.26 -20.47 0.34
CA LEU A 428 10.27 -21.77 1.05
C LEU A 428 11.13 -22.83 0.37
N LYS A 429 11.28 -22.76 -0.97
CA LYS A 429 11.98 -23.79 -1.76
C LYS A 429 13.43 -23.43 -2.03
N VAL A 430 13.67 -22.17 -2.42
CA VAL A 430 14.98 -21.75 -2.94
C VAL A 430 15.93 -21.27 -1.85
N ILE A 431 15.42 -20.91 -0.67
CA ILE A 431 16.23 -20.33 0.40
C ILE A 431 17.35 -21.26 0.91
N ASP A 432 17.15 -22.57 0.83
CA ASP A 432 18.17 -23.57 1.25
C ASP A 432 19.28 -23.77 0.19
N ASP A 433 19.03 -23.38 -1.06
CA ASP A 433 19.94 -23.56 -2.19
C ASP A 433 20.87 -22.35 -2.38
N ILE A 434 20.66 -21.26 -1.62
CA ILE A 434 21.51 -20.07 -1.67
C ILE A 434 22.78 -20.33 -0.87
N GLU A 435 23.93 -20.32 -1.55
CA GLU A 435 25.24 -20.60 -0.91
C GLU A 435 25.66 -19.50 0.07
N GLU A 436 25.35 -18.22 -0.27
CA GLU A 436 25.62 -17.05 0.58
C GLU A 436 24.76 -17.08 1.83
N LYS A 437 25.30 -16.63 2.95
CA LYS A 437 24.55 -16.44 4.18
C LYS A 437 24.30 -14.97 4.43
N PRO A 438 23.06 -14.59 4.79
CA PRO A 438 22.76 -13.19 5.07
C PRO A 438 23.33 -12.75 6.42
N ASP A 439 23.82 -11.52 6.48
CA ASP A 439 24.06 -10.78 7.71
C ASP A 439 22.77 -10.05 8.17
N TYR A 440 21.95 -9.63 7.20
CA TYR A 440 20.66 -8.96 7.40
C TYR A 440 19.58 -9.55 6.50
N ILE A 441 18.34 -9.56 6.98
CA ILE A 441 17.19 -9.96 6.18
C ILE A 441 16.16 -8.83 6.20
N ILE A 442 15.64 -8.48 5.01
CA ILE A 442 14.48 -7.61 4.83
C ILE A 442 13.34 -8.49 4.34
N LEU A 443 12.15 -8.29 4.90
CA LEU A 443 10.94 -9.05 4.61
C LEU A 443 9.84 -8.07 4.20
N ASP A 444 9.31 -8.20 2.98
CA ASP A 444 8.10 -7.50 2.52
C ASP A 444 7.08 -8.53 1.99
N PRO A 445 6.54 -9.41 2.86
CA PRO A 445 5.70 -10.51 2.45
C PRO A 445 4.32 -10.05 1.97
N PRO A 446 3.60 -10.89 1.20
CA PRO A 446 2.24 -10.60 0.77
C PRO A 446 1.27 -10.40 1.94
N ARG A 447 0.08 -9.88 1.65
CA ARG A 447 -0.97 -9.56 2.66
C ARG A 447 -1.30 -10.69 3.63
N ASP A 448 -1.12 -11.95 3.24
CA ASP A 448 -1.39 -13.09 4.12
C ASP A 448 -0.23 -13.39 5.10
N GLY A 449 0.87 -12.61 5.03
CA GLY A 449 2.08 -12.80 5.81
C GLY A 449 2.92 -13.96 5.30
N ILE A 450 3.89 -14.37 6.10
CA ILE A 450 4.83 -15.42 5.73
C ILE A 450 4.21 -16.80 5.95
N HIS A 451 4.42 -17.71 5.01
CA HIS A 451 4.03 -19.11 5.19
C HIS A 451 4.75 -19.72 6.39
N PRO A 452 4.09 -20.43 7.33
CA PRO A 452 4.70 -20.89 8.58
C PRO A 452 6.02 -21.67 8.42
N LYS A 453 6.12 -22.52 7.38
CA LYS A 453 7.36 -23.26 7.10
C LYS A 453 8.48 -22.36 6.57
N ALA A 454 8.15 -21.35 5.75
CA ALA A 454 9.14 -20.38 5.28
C ALA A 454 9.63 -19.51 6.43
N LEU A 455 8.74 -19.09 7.31
CA LEU A 455 9.09 -18.32 8.52
C LEU A 455 10.08 -19.08 9.40
N GLN A 456 9.90 -20.39 9.61
CA GLN A 456 10.85 -21.21 10.35
C GLN A 456 12.24 -21.20 9.70
N LYS A 457 12.34 -21.43 8.38
CA LYS A 457 13.61 -21.42 7.66
C LYS A 457 14.32 -20.06 7.74
N ILE A 458 13.57 -18.97 7.60
CA ILE A 458 14.10 -17.60 7.71
C ILE A 458 14.69 -17.37 9.11
N ILE A 459 13.99 -17.79 10.15
CA ILE A 459 14.46 -17.70 11.54
C ILE A 459 15.71 -18.56 11.77
N ASP A 460 15.77 -19.74 11.16
CA ASP A 460 16.88 -20.69 11.32
C ASP A 460 18.21 -20.18 10.72
N TYR A 461 18.20 -19.16 9.83
CA TYR A 461 19.44 -18.45 9.46
C TYR A 461 20.13 -17.80 10.66
N GLY A 462 19.35 -17.40 11.66
CA GLY A 462 19.89 -16.87 12.91
C GLY A 462 20.58 -15.51 12.78
N VAL A 463 20.19 -14.71 11.78
CA VAL A 463 20.71 -13.35 11.63
C VAL A 463 20.38 -12.50 12.84
N GLN A 464 21.25 -11.53 13.16
CA GLN A 464 21.05 -10.65 14.31
C GLN A 464 19.84 -9.73 14.12
N ASN A 465 19.67 -9.16 12.93
CA ASN A 465 18.65 -8.17 12.65
C ASN A 465 17.78 -8.55 11.45
N ILE A 466 16.46 -8.38 11.62
CA ILE A 466 15.47 -8.55 10.56
C ILE A 466 14.62 -7.29 10.49
N VAL A 467 14.50 -6.71 9.30
CA VAL A 467 13.54 -5.63 9.02
C VAL A 467 12.31 -6.24 8.38
N TYR A 468 11.14 -6.06 8.99
CA TYR A 468 9.87 -6.57 8.51
C TYR A 468 8.97 -5.42 8.09
N ILE A 469 8.54 -5.40 6.82
CA ILE A 469 7.58 -4.46 6.27
C ILE A 469 6.24 -5.18 6.14
N SER A 470 5.14 -4.52 6.48
CA SER A 470 3.81 -5.14 6.44
C SER A 470 2.72 -4.18 6.00
N CYS A 471 2.08 -4.49 4.88
CA CYS A 471 0.86 -3.80 4.44
C CYS A 471 -0.40 -4.25 5.20
N LYS A 472 -0.28 -5.27 6.08
CA LYS A 472 -1.39 -5.81 6.88
C LYS A 472 -0.92 -6.15 8.30
N PRO A 473 -0.96 -5.19 9.23
CA PRO A 473 -0.45 -5.35 10.59
C PRO A 473 -0.96 -6.58 11.36
N THR A 474 -2.15 -7.10 11.00
CA THR A 474 -2.67 -8.35 11.58
C THR A 474 -1.88 -9.59 11.19
N SER A 475 -1.25 -9.59 10.01
CA SER A 475 -0.36 -10.68 9.59
C SER A 475 0.97 -10.57 10.31
N PHE A 476 1.53 -9.36 10.40
CA PHE A 476 2.72 -9.10 11.19
C PHE A 476 2.55 -9.53 12.67
N ALA A 477 1.45 -9.14 13.32
CA ALA A 477 1.20 -9.52 14.73
C ALA A 477 1.20 -11.05 14.92
N ARG A 478 0.66 -11.82 13.96
CA ARG A 478 0.74 -13.28 13.98
C ARG A 478 2.18 -13.79 13.82
N ASP A 479 2.92 -13.24 12.88
CA ASP A 479 4.29 -13.66 12.60
C ASP A 479 5.25 -13.23 13.73
N LEU A 480 4.99 -12.07 14.38
CA LEU A 480 5.72 -11.59 15.56
C LEU A 480 5.68 -12.58 16.72
N ALA A 481 4.53 -13.18 17.00
CA ALA A 481 4.42 -14.20 18.05
C ALA A 481 5.42 -15.36 17.81
N VAL A 482 5.53 -15.83 16.55
CA VAL A 482 6.49 -16.89 16.18
C VAL A 482 7.94 -16.42 16.31
N PHE A 483 8.25 -15.19 15.90
CA PHE A 483 9.60 -14.62 16.06
C PHE A 483 9.99 -14.58 17.54
N GLN A 484 9.09 -14.15 18.44
CA GLN A 484 9.36 -14.09 19.88
C GLN A 484 9.60 -15.46 20.48
N GLU A 485 8.78 -16.48 20.16
CA GLU A 485 8.97 -17.87 20.56
C GLU A 485 10.34 -18.44 20.15
N ARG A 486 10.93 -17.90 19.09
CA ARG A 486 12.20 -18.34 18.51
C ARG A 486 13.38 -17.41 18.86
N GLY A 487 13.22 -16.56 19.87
CA GLY A 487 14.29 -15.76 20.45
C GLY A 487 14.54 -14.41 19.79
N TYR A 488 13.63 -13.90 18.96
CA TYR A 488 13.68 -12.52 18.49
C TYR A 488 12.86 -11.61 19.39
N GLU A 489 13.27 -10.36 19.45
CA GLU A 489 12.58 -9.30 20.17
C GLU A 489 12.25 -8.17 19.21
N LEU A 490 11.06 -7.60 19.34
CA LEU A 490 10.69 -6.38 18.62
C LEU A 490 11.40 -5.19 19.28
N LYS A 491 12.25 -4.49 18.54
CA LYS A 491 12.99 -3.33 19.04
C LYS A 491 12.35 -2.03 18.64
N ARG A 492 11.92 -1.91 17.39
CA ARG A 492 11.41 -0.65 16.84
C ARG A 492 10.21 -0.88 15.93
N VAL A 493 9.30 0.07 15.95
CA VAL A 493 8.11 0.08 15.10
C VAL A 493 7.90 1.48 14.55
N SER A 494 7.65 1.58 13.26
CA SER A 494 7.18 2.80 12.61
C SER A 494 6.00 2.47 11.70
N ASN A 495 5.04 3.38 11.61
CA ASN A 495 3.99 3.29 10.61
C ASN A 495 4.24 4.28 9.48
N VAL A 496 3.79 3.95 8.27
CA VAL A 496 3.82 4.87 7.13
C VAL A 496 2.45 4.89 6.47
N ASP A 497 1.86 6.08 6.36
CA ASP A 497 0.59 6.23 5.67
C ASP A 497 0.79 6.44 4.16
N LEU A 498 0.86 5.34 3.42
CA LEU A 498 0.88 5.34 1.96
C LEU A 498 -0.50 5.64 1.36
N PHE A 499 -1.57 5.47 2.13
CA PHE A 499 -2.94 5.48 1.63
C PHE A 499 -3.83 6.43 2.43
N PRO A 500 -3.56 7.75 2.38
CA PRO A 500 -4.43 8.76 2.96
C PRO A 500 -5.90 8.52 2.60
N GLU A 501 -6.82 8.92 3.46
CA GLU A 501 -8.28 8.79 3.28
C GLU A 501 -8.82 7.35 3.34
N THR A 502 -7.94 6.35 3.48
CA THR A 502 -8.30 4.92 3.54
C THR A 502 -7.95 4.31 4.91
N VAL A 503 -8.37 3.07 5.13
CA VAL A 503 -8.06 2.30 6.36
C VAL A 503 -6.66 1.67 6.36
N HIS A 504 -5.95 1.73 5.23
CA HIS A 504 -4.68 1.04 5.06
C HIS A 504 -3.52 1.84 5.66
N VAL A 505 -2.53 1.13 6.15
CA VAL A 505 -1.27 1.67 6.68
C VAL A 505 -0.19 0.62 6.54
N GLU A 506 1.02 1.04 6.19
CA GLU A 506 2.22 0.22 6.19
C GLU A 506 2.86 0.26 7.58
N THR A 507 3.55 -0.81 7.94
CA THR A 507 4.27 -0.92 9.21
C THR A 507 5.67 -1.46 8.95
N ALA A 508 6.68 -0.72 9.35
CA ALA A 508 8.07 -1.17 9.33
C ALA A 508 8.50 -1.51 10.76
N CYS A 509 9.14 -2.66 10.94
CA CYS A 509 9.56 -3.16 12.24
C CYS A 509 11.00 -3.64 12.19
N LEU A 510 11.77 -3.39 13.26
CA LEU A 510 13.08 -3.97 13.48
C LEU A 510 12.97 -5.07 14.55
N LEU A 511 13.33 -6.28 14.18
CA LEU A 511 13.45 -7.44 15.03
C LEU A 511 14.92 -7.75 15.29
N GLU A 512 15.29 -8.00 16.54
CA GLU A 512 16.64 -8.32 16.94
C GLU A 512 16.68 -9.65 17.69
N ARG A 513 17.66 -10.49 17.39
CA ARG A 513 17.84 -11.77 18.05
C ARG A 513 18.38 -11.57 19.47
N LYS A 514 17.76 -12.18 20.47
CA LYS A 514 18.27 -12.22 21.84
C LYS A 514 19.61 -12.96 21.87
N GLY A 515 20.58 -12.34 22.49
CA GLY A 515 21.91 -12.92 22.68
C GLY A 515 21.94 -14.14 23.59
#